data_d566cdd5d8c168f3c98016886e7dd6ac
#
_entry.id   d566cdd5d8c168f3c98016886e7dd6ac
#
_cell.length_a   1.000
_cell.length_b   1.000
_cell.length_c   1.000
_cell.angle_alpha   90.00
_cell.angle_beta   90.00
_cell.angle_gamma   90.00
#
_symmetry.space_group_name_H-M   'P 1'
#
loop_
_entity.id
_entity.type
_entity.pdbx_description
1 polymer ?
#
loop_
_entity_poly.entity_id
_entity_poly.type
_entity_poly.pdbx_seq_one_letter_code
_entity_poly.pdbx_strand_id
1 'polypeptide(L)'
;MKKRVIIFVNGNLSDISQAKKIIKKEDFLIAADGGANHIKKLGLTPNLVIGDMDSIDHNLLKKFPTVIKYPRKKDKTDFELGIDFCLEKKFQEIIIFGILGDRIDHMFANIFLLAKIQAENESIKIKIIEGKKEI
;
A
#
# COMPACT_ATOMS: atom_id res chain seq x y z
N MET A 1 -15.85 12.67 -8.50
CA MET A 1 -15.75 11.48 -7.61
C MET A 1 -14.42 11.43 -6.90
N LYS A 2 -14.44 11.11 -5.61
CA LYS A 2 -13.21 10.96 -4.85
C LYS A 2 -12.50 9.67 -5.27
N LYS A 3 -11.26 9.79 -5.70
CA LYS A 3 -10.43 8.63 -5.98
C LYS A 3 -9.78 8.16 -4.68
N ARG A 4 -9.93 6.89 -4.37
CA ARG A 4 -9.36 6.27 -3.19
C ARG A 4 -8.39 5.16 -3.58
N VAL A 5 -7.25 5.11 -2.90
CA VAL A 5 -6.25 4.08 -3.11
C VAL A 5 -5.94 3.39 -1.79
N ILE A 6 -5.70 2.10 -1.84
CA ILE A 6 -5.32 1.31 -0.68
C ILE A 6 -3.95 0.69 -0.96
N ILE A 7 -2.99 0.97 -0.07
CA ILE A 7 -1.61 0.46 -0.19
C ILE A 7 -1.40 -0.62 0.87
N PHE A 8 -0.97 -1.79 0.41
CA PHE A 8 -0.57 -2.89 1.30
C PHE A 8 0.95 -2.95 1.35
N VAL A 9 1.49 -2.87 2.55
CA VAL A 9 2.91 -3.01 2.82
C VAL A 9 3.15 -4.34 3.52
N ASN A 10 4.41 -4.77 3.62
CA ASN A 10 4.75 -6.12 4.09
C ASN A 10 4.73 -6.31 5.62
N GLY A 11 4.20 -5.36 6.38
CA GLY A 11 4.05 -5.52 7.83
C GLY A 11 2.88 -6.42 8.19
N ASN A 12 2.47 -6.39 9.45
CA ASN A 12 1.37 -7.23 9.92
C ASN A 12 0.02 -6.77 9.38
N LEU A 13 -0.78 -7.74 8.97
CA LEU A 13 -2.19 -7.52 8.68
C LEU A 13 -2.97 -8.33 9.71
N SER A 14 -3.24 -7.72 10.86
CA SER A 14 -3.77 -8.41 12.02
C SER A 14 -5.25 -8.71 11.95
N ASP A 15 -6.02 -7.98 11.15
CA ASP A 15 -7.46 -8.19 11.04
C ASP A 15 -7.90 -8.17 9.58
N ILE A 16 -8.00 -9.36 9.00
CA ILE A 16 -8.43 -9.54 7.61
C ILE A 16 -9.89 -9.12 7.44
N SER A 17 -10.75 -9.41 8.43
CA SER A 17 -12.15 -9.04 8.37
C SER A 17 -12.34 -7.53 8.32
N GLN A 18 -11.56 -6.80 9.11
CA GLN A 18 -11.60 -5.34 9.12
C GLN A 18 -11.16 -4.76 7.77
N ALA A 19 -10.09 -5.31 7.20
CA ALA A 19 -9.62 -4.89 5.89
C ALA A 19 -10.70 -5.11 4.83
N LYS A 20 -11.35 -6.27 4.82
CA LYS A 20 -12.42 -6.56 3.87
C LYS A 20 -13.60 -5.60 3.98
N LYS A 21 -13.93 -5.17 5.20
CA LYS A 21 -15.03 -4.22 5.42
C LYS A 21 -14.71 -2.84 4.88
N ILE A 22 -13.46 -2.44 4.91
CA ILE A 22 -13.00 -1.11 4.51
C ILE A 22 -12.89 -1.01 2.99
N ILE A 23 -12.37 -2.06 2.34
CA ILE A 23 -12.09 -2.06 0.92
C ILE A 23 -13.38 -2.09 0.11
N LYS A 24 -13.50 -1.17 -0.85
CA LYS A 24 -14.63 -1.09 -1.76
C LYS A 24 -14.21 -1.54 -3.15
N LYS A 25 -15.18 -1.95 -3.96
CA LYS A 25 -14.95 -2.48 -5.30
C LYS A 25 -14.20 -1.51 -6.21
N GLU A 26 -14.45 -0.21 -6.09
CA GLU A 26 -13.85 0.83 -6.91
C GLU A 26 -12.47 1.27 -6.44
N ASP A 27 -12.00 0.76 -5.31
CA ASP A 27 -10.70 1.15 -4.77
C ASP A 27 -9.57 0.66 -5.66
N PHE A 28 -8.56 1.52 -5.83
CA PHE A 28 -7.31 1.15 -6.51
C PHE A 28 -6.39 0.48 -5.48
N LEU A 29 -5.92 -0.73 -5.77
CA LEU A 29 -5.11 -1.49 -4.84
C LEU A 29 -3.65 -1.52 -5.28
N ILE A 30 -2.76 -1.11 -4.38
CA ILE A 30 -1.32 -1.13 -4.61
C ILE A 30 -0.66 -2.08 -3.62
N ALA A 31 0.18 -2.95 -4.13
CA ALA A 31 1.04 -3.80 -3.32
C ALA A 31 2.46 -3.25 -3.37
N ALA A 32 3.00 -2.87 -2.22
CA ALA A 32 4.37 -2.44 -2.08
C ALA A 32 5.15 -3.53 -1.36
N ASP A 33 6.29 -3.93 -1.93
CA ASP A 33 7.13 -5.00 -1.41
C ASP A 33 6.31 -6.30 -1.27
N GLY A 34 6.28 -6.94 -0.11
CA GLY A 34 5.50 -8.16 0.12
C GLY A 34 4.01 -7.96 0.34
N GLY A 35 3.49 -6.75 0.14
CA GLY A 35 2.06 -6.46 0.34
C GLY A 35 1.12 -7.25 -0.56
N ALA A 36 1.63 -7.77 -1.69
CA ALA A 36 0.83 -8.62 -2.58
C ALA A 36 0.32 -9.88 -1.87
N ASN A 37 1.07 -10.39 -0.89
CA ASN A 37 0.67 -11.56 -0.11
C ASN A 37 -0.57 -11.27 0.73
N HIS A 38 -0.70 -10.06 1.26
CA HIS A 38 -1.89 -9.64 2.00
C HIS A 38 -3.11 -9.54 1.09
N ILE A 39 -2.93 -9.00 -0.10
CA ILE A 39 -4.02 -8.87 -1.07
C ILE A 39 -4.52 -10.25 -1.48
N LYS A 40 -3.61 -11.22 -1.66
CA LYS A 40 -3.99 -12.60 -1.97
C LYS A 40 -4.84 -13.20 -0.85
N LYS A 41 -4.46 -13.00 0.40
CA LYS A 41 -5.22 -13.52 1.55
C LYS A 41 -6.63 -12.95 1.61
N LEU A 42 -6.83 -11.74 1.07
CA LEU A 42 -8.14 -11.12 0.98
C LEU A 42 -8.96 -11.59 -0.22
N GLY A 43 -8.36 -12.40 -1.10
CA GLY A 43 -9.04 -12.86 -2.32
C GLY A 43 -9.16 -11.78 -3.37
N LEU A 44 -8.29 -10.78 -3.34
CA LEU A 44 -8.34 -9.62 -4.24
C LEU A 44 -7.14 -9.61 -5.18
N THR A 45 -7.20 -8.75 -6.19
CA THR A 45 -6.15 -8.58 -7.19
C THR A 45 -5.63 -7.14 -7.13
N PRO A 46 -4.30 -6.93 -6.99
CA PRO A 46 -3.77 -5.58 -7.00
C PRO A 46 -3.80 -4.97 -8.39
N ASN A 47 -3.94 -3.65 -8.45
CA ASN A 47 -3.85 -2.90 -9.71
C ASN A 47 -2.41 -2.52 -10.04
N LEU A 48 -1.56 -2.42 -9.02
CA LEU A 48 -0.16 -2.06 -9.17
C LEU A 48 0.68 -2.83 -8.16
N VAL A 49 1.78 -3.42 -8.60
CA VAL A 49 2.77 -4.06 -7.73
C VAL A 49 4.09 -3.34 -7.89
N ILE A 50 4.67 -2.93 -6.77
CA ILE A 50 5.95 -2.23 -6.72
C ILE A 50 6.93 -3.04 -5.88
N GLY A 51 8.12 -3.28 -6.40
CA GLY A 51 9.18 -3.94 -5.67
C GLY A 51 10.08 -4.75 -6.59
N ASP A 52 11.18 -5.27 -6.01
CA ASP A 52 11.95 -6.30 -6.67
C ASP A 52 11.17 -7.61 -6.55
N MET A 53 11.39 -8.53 -7.46
CA MET A 53 10.63 -9.78 -7.51
C MET A 53 11.03 -10.77 -6.44
N ASP A 54 12.06 -10.48 -5.64
CA ASP A 54 12.60 -11.42 -4.66
C ASP A 54 11.68 -11.61 -3.46
N SER A 55 10.96 -10.56 -3.07
CA SER A 55 10.06 -10.61 -1.91
C SER A 55 8.63 -11.01 -2.26
N ILE A 56 8.33 -11.20 -3.55
CA ILE A 56 7.00 -11.57 -4.03
C ILE A 56 7.03 -12.99 -4.57
N ASP A 57 6.04 -13.80 -4.18
CA ASP A 57 5.88 -15.15 -4.69
C ASP A 57 5.63 -15.12 -6.20
N HIS A 58 6.51 -15.74 -6.98
CA HIS A 58 6.39 -15.78 -8.44
C HIS A 58 5.09 -16.46 -8.91
N ASN A 59 4.61 -17.45 -8.16
CA ASN A 59 3.33 -18.09 -8.47
C ASN A 59 2.17 -17.13 -8.29
N LEU A 60 2.28 -16.24 -7.31
CA LEU A 60 1.29 -15.20 -7.07
C LEU A 60 1.23 -14.21 -8.23
N LEU A 61 2.39 -13.79 -8.75
CA LEU A 61 2.45 -12.86 -9.88
C LEU A 61 1.78 -13.41 -11.13
N LYS A 62 1.87 -14.72 -11.37
CA LYS A 62 1.20 -15.36 -12.51
C LYS A 62 -0.33 -15.26 -12.43
N LYS A 63 -0.87 -15.09 -11.22
CA LYS A 63 -2.31 -14.96 -11.01
C LYS A 63 -2.83 -13.55 -11.24
N PHE A 64 -1.93 -12.58 -11.44
CA PHE A 64 -2.28 -11.18 -11.63
C PHE A 64 -1.79 -10.66 -12.97
N PRO A 65 -2.30 -11.20 -14.10
CA PRO A 65 -1.76 -10.86 -15.43
C PRO A 65 -1.97 -9.40 -15.83
N THR A 66 -2.93 -8.72 -15.21
CA THR A 66 -3.23 -7.30 -15.50
C THR A 66 -2.46 -6.32 -14.62
N VAL A 67 -1.59 -6.82 -13.76
CA VAL A 67 -0.84 -5.99 -12.82
C VAL A 67 0.25 -5.20 -13.53
N ILE A 68 0.35 -3.91 -13.23
CA ILE A 68 1.42 -3.05 -13.72
C ILE A 68 2.59 -3.15 -12.75
N LYS A 69 3.76 -3.52 -13.26
CA LYS A 69 4.99 -3.58 -12.46
C LYS A 69 5.71 -2.25 -12.57
N TYR A 70 6.08 -1.68 -11.44
CA TYR A 70 6.78 -0.40 -11.39
C TYR A 70 8.25 -0.65 -11.06
N PRO A 71 9.20 -0.17 -11.88
CA PRO A 71 10.62 -0.40 -11.63
C PRO A 71 11.08 0.26 -10.34
N ARG A 72 11.88 -0.46 -9.56
CA ARG A 72 12.47 0.07 -8.33
C ARG A 72 13.57 1.07 -8.66
N LYS A 73 13.51 2.25 -8.03
CA LYS A 73 14.58 3.24 -8.10
C LYS A 73 15.52 3.05 -6.92
N LYS A 74 16.82 3.29 -7.14
CA LYS A 74 17.86 3.01 -6.13
C LYS A 74 17.70 3.78 -4.82
N ASP A 75 17.22 5.02 -4.87
CA ASP A 75 17.19 5.93 -3.74
C ASP A 75 15.83 6.03 -3.06
N LYS A 76 14.86 5.23 -3.49
CA LYS A 76 13.51 5.25 -2.92
C LYS A 76 13.06 3.85 -2.53
N THR A 77 12.34 3.75 -1.41
CA THR A 77 11.70 2.50 -1.02
C THR A 77 10.50 2.22 -1.90
N ASP A 78 10.06 0.96 -1.92
CA ASP A 78 8.87 0.57 -2.67
C ASP A 78 7.63 1.32 -2.18
N PHE A 79 7.53 1.52 -0.88
CA PHE A 79 6.43 2.28 -0.29
C PHE A 79 6.45 3.74 -0.78
N GLU A 80 7.61 4.37 -0.79
CA GLU A 80 7.76 5.75 -1.26
C GLU A 80 7.37 5.88 -2.73
N LEU A 81 7.76 4.91 -3.57
CA LEU A 81 7.36 4.87 -4.96
C LEU A 81 5.83 4.76 -5.10
N GLY A 82 5.20 3.97 -4.23
CA GLY A 82 3.75 3.86 -4.20
C GLY A 82 3.07 5.18 -3.86
N ILE A 83 3.61 5.90 -2.89
CA ILE A 83 3.09 7.22 -2.53
C ILE A 83 3.30 8.22 -3.67
N ASP A 84 4.47 8.22 -4.31
CA ASP A 84 4.71 9.08 -5.47
C ASP A 84 3.69 8.83 -6.58
N PHE A 85 3.40 7.56 -6.85
CA PHE A 85 2.37 7.19 -7.82
C PHE A 85 1.00 7.78 -7.45
N CYS A 86 0.64 7.69 -6.16
CA CYS A 86 -0.64 8.23 -5.68
C CYS A 86 -0.73 9.74 -5.87
N LEU A 87 0.36 10.45 -5.59
CA LEU A 87 0.39 11.91 -5.76
C LEU A 87 0.30 12.29 -7.22
N GLU A 88 1.02 11.58 -8.08
CA GLU A 88 1.00 11.82 -9.52
C GLU A 88 -0.38 11.61 -10.12
N LYS A 89 -1.08 10.56 -9.67
CA LYS A 89 -2.42 10.22 -10.16
C LYS A 89 -3.53 10.99 -9.43
N LYS A 90 -3.16 11.86 -8.48
CA LYS A 90 -4.07 12.77 -7.77
C LYS A 90 -5.17 12.03 -6.99
N PHE A 91 -4.83 10.94 -6.31
CA PHE A 91 -5.74 10.29 -5.38
C PHE A 91 -6.02 11.21 -4.21
N GLN A 92 -7.27 11.25 -3.78
CA GLN A 92 -7.73 12.14 -2.70
C GLN A 92 -7.72 11.48 -1.33
N GLU A 93 -7.75 10.15 -1.30
CA GLU A 93 -7.72 9.40 -0.05
C GLU A 93 -6.78 8.21 -0.20
N ILE A 94 -5.86 8.05 0.76
CA ILE A 94 -4.88 6.97 0.79
C ILE A 94 -5.05 6.21 2.10
N ILE A 95 -5.36 4.92 2.02
CA ILE A 95 -5.47 4.04 3.18
C ILE A 95 -4.32 3.05 3.12
N ILE A 96 -3.63 2.85 4.24
CA ILE A 96 -2.42 2.02 4.29
C ILE A 96 -2.60 0.90 5.29
N PHE A 97 -2.38 -0.34 4.83
CA PHE A 97 -2.36 -1.54 5.66
C PHE A 97 -0.96 -2.14 5.68
N GLY A 98 -0.56 -2.70 6.81
CA GLY A 98 0.68 -3.45 6.93
C GLY A 98 1.92 -2.61 7.12
N ILE A 99 1.78 -1.34 7.52
CA ILE A 99 2.92 -0.47 7.78
C ILE A 99 3.53 -0.73 9.16
N LEU A 100 2.71 -1.18 10.11
CA LEU A 100 3.15 -1.47 11.47
C LEU A 100 3.53 -2.94 11.62
N GLY A 101 4.35 -3.25 12.63
CA GLY A 101 4.73 -4.64 12.92
C GLY A 101 5.92 -5.16 12.10
N ASP A 102 6.53 -4.33 11.29
CA ASP A 102 7.76 -4.62 10.57
C ASP A 102 8.95 -4.06 11.36
N ARG A 103 10.10 -3.91 10.74
CA ARG A 103 11.27 -3.31 11.39
C ARG A 103 10.96 -1.89 11.85
N ILE A 104 11.41 -1.55 13.07
CA ILE A 104 11.12 -0.24 13.68
C ILE A 104 11.65 0.91 12.82
N ASP A 105 12.86 0.76 12.26
CA ASP A 105 13.46 1.79 11.42
C ASP A 105 12.60 2.06 10.15
N HIS A 106 12.10 1.01 9.53
CA HIS A 106 11.22 1.13 8.36
C HIS A 106 9.88 1.75 8.74
N MET A 107 9.31 1.35 9.88
CA MET A 107 8.06 1.91 10.38
C MET A 107 8.15 3.41 10.57
N PHE A 108 9.19 3.86 11.29
CA PHE A 108 9.37 5.30 11.54
C PHE A 108 9.62 6.08 10.26
N ALA A 109 10.45 5.55 9.36
CA ALA A 109 10.72 6.22 8.08
C ALA A 109 9.42 6.40 7.28
N ASN A 110 8.57 5.39 7.23
CA ASN A 110 7.31 5.45 6.52
C ASN A 110 6.33 6.42 7.17
N ILE A 111 6.24 6.41 8.49
CA ILE A 111 5.35 7.31 9.22
C ILE A 111 5.78 8.77 9.03
N PHE A 112 7.09 9.06 9.13
CA PHE A 112 7.60 10.41 8.91
C PHE A 112 7.37 10.88 7.48
N LEU A 113 7.54 9.99 6.50
CA LEU A 113 7.23 10.30 5.11
C LEU A 113 5.77 10.71 4.94
N LEU A 114 4.85 9.95 5.54
CA LEU A 114 3.43 10.25 5.46
C LEU A 114 3.08 11.57 6.14
N ALA A 115 3.70 11.86 7.29
CA ALA A 115 3.48 13.12 7.98
C ALA A 115 3.93 14.31 7.12
N LYS A 116 5.07 14.19 6.46
CA LYS A 116 5.59 15.21 5.56
C LYS A 116 4.64 15.45 4.38
N ILE A 117 4.18 14.36 3.78
CA ILE A 117 3.28 14.44 2.62
C ILE A 117 1.94 15.05 3.02
N GLN A 118 1.39 14.68 4.17
CA GLN A 118 0.14 15.25 4.66
C GLN A 118 0.28 16.75 4.90
N ALA A 119 1.42 17.19 5.45
CA ALA A 119 1.68 18.61 5.70
C ALA A 119 1.77 19.41 4.39
N GLU A 120 2.33 18.80 3.34
CA GLU A 120 2.48 19.43 2.03
C GLU A 120 1.21 19.36 1.18
N ASN A 121 0.30 18.45 1.50
CA ASN A 121 -0.91 18.17 0.69
C ASN A 121 -2.13 18.04 1.60
N GLU A 122 -2.58 19.16 2.16
CA GLU A 122 -3.66 19.17 3.16
C GLU A 122 -4.99 18.60 2.65
N SER A 123 -5.23 18.67 1.35
CA SER A 123 -6.47 18.17 0.76
C SER A 123 -6.53 16.66 0.66
N ILE A 124 -5.41 15.95 0.85
CA ILE A 124 -5.35 14.50 0.77
C ILE A 124 -5.59 13.91 2.17
N LYS A 125 -6.48 12.93 2.25
CA LYS A 125 -6.70 12.17 3.49
C LYS A 125 -5.78 10.96 3.49
N ILE A 126 -4.98 10.81 4.55
CA ILE A 126 -4.10 9.66 4.72
C ILE A 126 -4.48 8.96 6.02
N LYS A 127 -4.75 7.66 5.93
CA LYS A 127 -5.12 6.83 7.09
C LYS A 127 -4.22 5.61 7.17
N ILE A 128 -3.73 5.31 8.36
CA ILE A 128 -3.01 4.07 8.64
C ILE A 128 -3.92 3.21 9.50
N ILE A 129 -4.14 1.97 9.07
CA ILE A 129 -5.05 1.07 9.78
C ILE A 129 -4.28 -0.18 10.21
N GLU A 130 -4.39 -0.50 11.51
CA GLU A 130 -3.82 -1.70 12.12
C GLU A 130 -4.89 -2.34 12.99
N GLY A 131 -5.44 -3.46 12.53
CA GLY A 131 -6.57 -4.09 13.19
C GLY A 131 -7.76 -3.13 13.23
N LYS A 132 -8.21 -2.80 14.45
CA LYS A 132 -9.29 -1.85 14.66
C LYS A 132 -8.79 -0.42 14.88
N LYS A 133 -7.47 -0.22 14.90
CA LYS A 133 -6.87 1.10 15.14
C LYS A 133 -6.72 1.87 13.84
N GLU A 134 -7.01 3.15 13.92
CA GLU A 134 -6.81 4.09 12.82
C GLU A 134 -5.93 5.23 13.30
N ILE A 135 -4.92 5.55 12.53
CA ILE A 135 -3.97 6.60 12.85
C ILE A 135 -4.04 7.72 11.81
#